data_05f3d796b4c7d4811dcb4b3869b58276
#
_entry.id   05f3d796b4c7d4811dcb4b3869b58276
#
_cell.length_a   1.000
_cell.length_b   1.000
_cell.length_c   1.000
_cell.angle_alpha   90.00
_cell.angle_beta   90.00
_cell.angle_gamma   90.00
#
_symmetry.space_group_name_H-M   'P 1'
#
loop_
_entity.id
_entity.type
_entity.pdbx_description
1 polymer ?
#
loop_
_entity_poly.entity_id
_entity_poly.type
_entity_poly.pdbx_seq_one_letter_code
_entity_poly.pdbx_strand_id
1 'polypeptide(L)'
;SIFILMITLIVYYICMAFDLGSVSIIIALGVSIITAIASYYNCDKIVLSMNNARPATEEEFKKLNNILDALMISSGLEYRPKLYVVDDAQPNAFATGRNPEHSVICVTTALLERLDYYEIEGVLAHELSHISNYDIRLSAVITVMVGLVVMLSDMFTRSFIYRERDNDRESNGNAIIMVVGLICLILSPIFAKLLQLAVSRRREYLADATAVQFTRNPEGLISALEKISADPNELSTASNATAHMYISEPFRKKTSSWFSTHPPVEDRIEALKNLK
;
A
#
# COMPACT_ATOMS: atom_id res chain seq x y z
N SER A 1 6.02 19.02 -4.38
CA SER A 1 5.02 18.18 -3.70
C SER A 1 5.26 18.18 -2.20
N ILE A 2 4.24 17.85 -1.39
CA ILE A 2 4.31 17.80 0.08
C ILE A 2 5.46 16.87 0.53
N PHE A 3 5.69 15.77 -0.17
CA PHE A 3 6.77 14.82 0.10
C PHE A 3 8.16 15.46 0.04
N ILE A 4 8.45 16.20 -1.02
CA ILE A 4 9.74 16.90 -1.16
C ILE A 4 9.90 17.92 -0.03
N LEU A 5 8.87 18.70 0.26
CA LEU A 5 8.90 19.68 1.35
C LEU A 5 9.22 19.03 2.70
N MET A 6 8.57 17.90 3.00
CA MET A 6 8.79 17.14 4.22
C MET A 6 10.24 16.67 4.36
N ILE A 7 10.77 16.00 3.33
CA ILE A 7 12.17 15.51 3.38
C ILE A 7 13.13 16.69 3.46
N THR A 8 12.86 17.78 2.72
CA THR A 8 13.69 18.98 2.78
C THR A 8 13.75 19.54 4.19
N LEU A 9 12.62 19.64 4.89
CA LEU A 9 12.60 20.12 6.27
C LEU A 9 13.39 19.20 7.21
N ILE A 10 13.18 17.89 7.12
CA ILE A 10 13.88 16.90 7.95
C ILE A 10 15.40 17.01 7.73
N VAL A 11 15.86 16.94 6.48
CA VAL A 11 17.29 16.99 6.16
C VAL A 11 17.89 18.35 6.50
N TYR A 12 17.15 19.45 6.26
CA TYR A 12 17.60 20.79 6.65
C TYR A 12 17.89 20.90 8.15
N TYR A 13 16.95 20.46 9.00
CA TYR A 13 17.14 20.49 10.44
C TYR A 13 18.25 19.57 10.91
N ILE A 14 18.42 18.39 10.27
CA ILE A 14 19.55 17.50 10.54
C ILE A 14 20.86 18.22 10.20
N CYS A 15 20.97 18.84 9.03
CA CYS A 15 22.17 19.58 8.62
C CYS A 15 22.48 20.78 9.54
N MET A 16 21.44 21.48 10.00
CA MET A 16 21.59 22.57 10.97
C MET A 16 22.13 22.07 12.31
N ALA A 17 21.70 20.91 12.78
CA ALA A 17 22.20 20.32 14.02
C ALA A 17 23.68 19.87 13.93
N PHE A 18 24.19 19.65 12.71
CA PHE A 18 25.62 19.41 12.44
C PHE A 18 26.41 20.69 12.08
N ASP A 19 25.80 21.87 12.24
CA ASP A 19 26.40 23.19 12.02
C ASP A 19 26.93 23.43 10.58
N LEU A 20 26.21 22.86 9.58
CA LEU A 20 26.58 22.99 8.17
C LEU A 20 26.21 24.35 7.54
N GLY A 21 25.67 25.28 8.33
CA GLY A 21 25.37 26.66 7.90
C GLY A 21 24.46 26.76 6.68
N SER A 22 24.71 27.74 5.82
CA SER A 22 23.86 28.02 4.65
C SER A 22 23.84 26.93 3.57
N VAL A 23 24.82 26.03 3.56
CA VAL A 23 24.89 24.91 2.62
C VAL A 23 23.81 23.86 2.92
N SER A 24 23.26 23.85 4.16
CA SER A 24 22.21 22.93 4.61
C SER A 24 20.98 22.91 3.69
N ILE A 25 20.55 24.05 3.16
CA ILE A 25 19.41 24.17 2.25
C ILE A 25 19.68 23.45 0.92
N ILE A 26 20.86 23.61 0.36
CA ILE A 26 21.23 23.02 -0.93
C ILE A 26 21.30 21.50 -0.79
N ILE A 27 21.94 21.01 0.28
CA ILE A 27 22.01 19.58 0.60
C ILE A 27 20.60 19.01 0.80
N ALA A 28 19.77 19.69 1.60
CA ALA A 28 18.41 19.23 1.90
C ALA A 28 17.54 19.12 0.63
N LEU A 29 17.59 20.11 -0.24
CA LEU A 29 16.88 20.07 -1.53
C LEU A 29 17.40 18.96 -2.45
N GLY A 30 18.73 18.83 -2.57
CA GLY A 30 19.34 17.78 -3.39
C GLY A 30 18.95 16.38 -2.94
N VAL A 31 19.09 16.09 -1.64
CA VAL A 31 18.69 14.80 -1.06
C VAL A 31 17.20 14.54 -1.23
N SER A 32 16.35 15.56 -1.01
CA SER A 32 14.90 15.42 -1.14
C SER A 32 14.47 15.08 -2.56
N ILE A 33 15.06 15.74 -3.56
CA ILE A 33 14.73 15.46 -4.96
C ILE A 33 15.21 14.07 -5.35
N ILE A 34 16.43 13.69 -4.99
CA ILE A 34 16.97 12.35 -5.27
C ILE A 34 16.09 11.27 -4.61
N THR A 35 15.73 11.45 -3.34
CA THR A 35 14.87 10.51 -2.61
C THR A 35 13.48 10.42 -3.24
N ALA A 36 12.88 11.54 -3.65
CA ALA A 36 11.57 11.55 -4.30
C ALA A 36 11.60 10.80 -5.64
N ILE A 37 12.62 11.03 -6.45
CA ILE A 37 12.80 10.33 -7.73
C ILE A 37 13.05 8.84 -7.48
N ALA A 38 13.98 8.48 -6.60
CA ALA A 38 14.28 7.09 -6.28
C ALA A 38 13.06 6.35 -5.74
N SER A 39 12.28 6.97 -4.84
CA SER A 39 11.05 6.40 -4.29
C SER A 39 9.97 6.19 -5.37
N TYR A 40 9.81 7.15 -6.28
CA TYR A 40 8.84 7.02 -7.37
C TYR A 40 9.18 5.86 -8.33
N TYR A 41 10.45 5.75 -8.73
CA TYR A 41 10.87 4.71 -9.67
C TYR A 41 10.96 3.31 -9.05
N ASN A 42 11.07 3.19 -7.73
CA ASN A 42 11.15 1.92 -7.01
C ASN A 42 9.94 1.69 -6.08
N CYS A 43 8.83 2.40 -6.27
CA CYS A 43 7.68 2.29 -5.37
C CYS A 43 7.11 0.86 -5.31
N ASP A 44 7.10 0.13 -6.43
CA ASP A 44 6.72 -1.27 -6.51
C ASP A 44 7.59 -2.15 -5.61
N LYS A 45 8.92 -2.04 -5.71
CA LYS A 45 9.87 -2.81 -4.89
C LYS A 45 9.76 -2.47 -3.41
N ILE A 46 9.56 -1.19 -3.08
CA ILE A 46 9.39 -0.74 -1.70
C ILE A 46 8.13 -1.36 -1.10
N VAL A 47 6.99 -1.28 -1.81
CA VAL A 47 5.72 -1.86 -1.36
C VAL A 47 5.82 -3.37 -1.22
N LEU A 48 6.43 -4.08 -2.18
CA LEU A 48 6.65 -5.51 -2.11
C LEU A 48 7.51 -5.90 -0.88
N SER A 49 8.59 -5.16 -0.64
CA SER A 49 9.45 -5.37 0.54
C SER A 49 8.72 -5.11 1.86
N MET A 50 7.85 -4.08 1.92
CA MET A 50 7.07 -3.76 3.12
C MET A 50 6.07 -4.87 3.49
N ASN A 51 5.63 -5.67 2.51
CA ASN A 51 4.70 -6.78 2.69
C ASN A 51 5.38 -8.16 2.63
N ASN A 52 6.73 -8.23 2.65
CA ASN A 52 7.50 -9.46 2.51
C ASN A 52 7.09 -10.31 1.28
N ALA A 53 6.70 -9.64 0.19
CA ALA A 53 6.28 -10.30 -1.04
C ALA A 53 7.47 -10.94 -1.77
N ARG A 54 7.28 -12.15 -2.23
CA ARG A 54 8.23 -12.92 -3.05
C ARG A 54 7.68 -13.16 -4.46
N PRO A 55 8.53 -13.42 -5.46
CA PRO A 55 8.05 -13.90 -6.76
C PRO A 55 7.21 -15.18 -6.58
N ALA A 56 6.18 -15.34 -7.38
CA ALA A 56 5.36 -16.57 -7.39
C ALA A 56 6.25 -17.77 -7.75
N THR A 57 6.07 -18.91 -7.05
CA THR A 57 6.69 -20.19 -7.42
C THR A 57 6.16 -20.65 -8.79
N GLU A 58 6.78 -21.67 -9.40
CA GLU A 58 6.35 -22.17 -10.70
C GLU A 58 4.90 -22.67 -10.68
N GLU A 59 4.50 -23.34 -9.62
CA GLU A 59 3.13 -23.87 -9.45
C GLU A 59 2.11 -22.74 -9.23
N GLU A 60 2.39 -21.80 -8.32
CA GLU A 60 1.57 -20.61 -8.07
C GLU A 60 1.44 -19.75 -9.32
N PHE A 61 2.56 -19.56 -10.03
CA PHE A 61 2.61 -18.82 -11.28
C PHE A 61 1.71 -19.46 -12.33
N LYS A 62 1.79 -20.79 -12.50
CA LYS A 62 0.96 -21.51 -13.49
C LYS A 62 -0.53 -21.33 -13.21
N LYS A 63 -0.95 -21.40 -11.94
CA LYS A 63 -2.36 -21.20 -11.55
C LYS A 63 -2.82 -19.78 -11.88
N LEU A 64 -2.07 -18.77 -11.47
CA LEU A 64 -2.41 -17.36 -11.67
C LEU A 64 -2.27 -16.92 -13.14
N ASN A 65 -1.26 -17.46 -13.85
CA ASN A 65 -0.94 -17.08 -15.21
C ASN A 65 -2.09 -17.36 -16.18
N ASN A 66 -2.71 -18.53 -16.08
CA ASN A 66 -3.83 -18.91 -16.96
C ASN A 66 -5.02 -17.97 -16.79
N ILE A 67 -5.32 -17.59 -15.54
CA ILE A 67 -6.39 -16.64 -15.24
C ILE A 67 -6.02 -15.25 -15.78
N LEU A 68 -4.80 -14.81 -15.52
CA LEU A 68 -4.34 -13.49 -15.95
C LEU A 68 -4.27 -13.38 -17.47
N ASP A 69 -3.90 -14.45 -18.21
CA ASP A 69 -3.91 -14.47 -19.67
C ASP A 69 -5.32 -14.23 -20.24
N ALA A 70 -6.32 -14.88 -19.67
CA ALA A 70 -7.72 -14.67 -20.07
C ALA A 70 -8.17 -13.23 -19.78
N LEU A 71 -7.80 -12.68 -18.61
CA LEU A 71 -8.11 -11.32 -18.22
C LEU A 71 -7.38 -10.27 -19.08
N MET A 72 -6.15 -10.53 -19.50
CA MET A 72 -5.42 -9.63 -20.42
C MET A 72 -6.14 -9.52 -21.77
N ILE A 73 -6.69 -10.63 -22.26
CA ILE A 73 -7.47 -10.63 -23.51
C ILE A 73 -8.78 -9.86 -23.33
N SER A 74 -9.51 -10.13 -22.25
CA SER A 74 -10.83 -9.52 -22.02
C SER A 74 -10.76 -8.04 -21.64
N SER A 75 -9.71 -7.61 -20.93
CA SER A 75 -9.49 -6.22 -20.54
C SER A 75 -8.91 -5.36 -21.67
N GLY A 76 -8.22 -5.95 -22.64
CA GLY A 76 -7.51 -5.26 -23.70
C GLY A 76 -6.30 -4.46 -23.23
N LEU A 77 -5.77 -4.75 -22.03
CA LEU A 77 -4.59 -4.09 -21.50
C LEU A 77 -3.33 -4.51 -22.26
N GLU A 78 -2.49 -3.54 -22.59
CA GLU A 78 -1.24 -3.76 -23.34
C GLU A 78 -0.15 -4.41 -22.49
N TYR A 79 -0.05 -3.98 -21.22
CA TYR A 79 1.04 -4.39 -20.33
C TYR A 79 0.55 -5.38 -19.28
N ARG A 80 1.25 -6.51 -19.24
CA ARG A 80 0.98 -7.59 -18.29
C ARG A 80 1.63 -7.32 -16.93
N PRO A 81 0.87 -7.32 -15.82
CA PRO A 81 1.43 -7.18 -14.48
C PRO A 81 2.31 -8.39 -14.10
N LYS A 82 3.33 -8.16 -13.28
CA LYS A 82 4.12 -9.22 -12.65
C LYS A 82 3.34 -9.84 -11.49
N LEU A 83 3.55 -11.15 -11.27
CA LEU A 83 2.87 -11.89 -10.20
C LEU A 83 3.79 -12.13 -9.02
N TYR A 84 3.35 -11.74 -7.84
CA TYR A 84 4.03 -11.95 -6.56
C TYR A 84 3.09 -12.61 -5.55
N VAL A 85 3.67 -13.25 -4.55
CA VAL A 85 2.95 -13.93 -3.48
C VAL A 85 3.47 -13.46 -2.13
N VAL A 86 2.56 -13.32 -1.18
CA VAL A 86 2.83 -13.08 0.23
C VAL A 86 2.44 -14.33 1.01
N ASP A 87 3.35 -14.86 1.81
CA ASP A 87 3.06 -16.00 2.67
C ASP A 87 2.29 -15.53 3.90
N ASP A 88 0.96 -15.63 3.84
CA ASP A 88 0.05 -15.20 4.91
C ASP A 88 -1.20 -16.08 4.99
N ALA A 89 -1.74 -16.20 6.20
CA ALA A 89 -2.90 -17.04 6.51
C ALA A 89 -4.24 -16.40 6.17
N GLN A 90 -4.29 -15.08 5.94
CA GLN A 90 -5.50 -14.38 5.51
C GLN A 90 -5.58 -14.34 3.98
N PRO A 91 -6.69 -14.76 3.33
CA PRO A 91 -6.89 -14.58 1.90
C PRO A 91 -7.02 -13.09 1.59
N ASN A 92 -6.11 -12.57 0.75
CA ASN A 92 -6.12 -11.17 0.35
C ASN A 92 -5.28 -10.94 -0.93
N ALA A 93 -5.44 -9.78 -1.56
CA ALA A 93 -4.68 -9.39 -2.74
C ALA A 93 -4.50 -7.87 -2.79
N PHE A 94 -3.52 -7.41 -3.55
CA PHE A 94 -3.35 -5.98 -3.88
C PHE A 94 -2.59 -5.80 -5.19
N ALA A 95 -2.79 -4.66 -5.84
CA ALA A 95 -1.97 -4.21 -6.94
C ALA A 95 -1.11 -3.00 -6.56
N THR A 96 0.09 -2.91 -7.14
CA THR A 96 1.01 -1.79 -6.94
C THR A 96 1.81 -1.49 -8.20
N GLY A 97 2.40 -0.30 -8.26
CA GLY A 97 3.23 0.13 -9.37
C GLY A 97 3.08 1.61 -9.68
N ARG A 98 3.98 2.13 -10.54
CA ARG A 98 3.95 3.54 -10.96
C ARG A 98 3.07 3.80 -12.19
N ASN A 99 2.85 2.76 -13.00
CA ASN A 99 2.01 2.78 -14.20
C ASN A 99 1.70 1.34 -14.63
N PRO A 100 0.79 1.10 -15.59
CA PRO A 100 0.45 -0.25 -16.06
C PRO A 100 1.66 -1.08 -16.53
N GLU A 101 2.62 -0.48 -17.24
CA GLU A 101 3.84 -1.13 -17.72
C GLU A 101 4.72 -1.67 -16.57
N HIS A 102 4.71 -0.98 -15.42
CA HIS A 102 5.49 -1.32 -14.23
C HIS A 102 4.56 -1.64 -13.07
N SER A 103 3.62 -2.54 -13.33
CA SER A 103 2.62 -2.99 -12.35
C SER A 103 2.89 -4.39 -11.85
N VAL A 104 2.40 -4.64 -10.64
CA VAL A 104 2.52 -5.92 -9.95
C VAL A 104 1.18 -6.23 -9.32
N ILE A 105 0.73 -7.48 -9.44
CA ILE A 105 -0.37 -8.03 -8.63
C ILE A 105 0.24 -9.00 -7.63
N CYS A 106 -0.14 -8.83 -6.38
CA CYS A 106 0.31 -9.65 -5.28
C CYS A 106 -0.90 -10.32 -4.61
N VAL A 107 -0.81 -11.63 -4.39
CA VAL A 107 -1.84 -12.42 -3.71
C VAL A 107 -1.24 -13.14 -2.51
N THR A 108 -2.05 -13.46 -1.51
CA THR A 108 -1.59 -14.28 -0.38
C THR A 108 -1.66 -15.78 -0.72
N THR A 109 -0.85 -16.59 -0.04
CA THR A 109 -0.92 -18.07 -0.16
C THR A 109 -2.30 -18.58 0.22
N ALA A 110 -2.91 -18.04 1.28
CA ALA A 110 -4.26 -18.41 1.70
C ALA A 110 -5.33 -18.09 0.63
N LEU A 111 -5.15 -17.03 -0.16
CA LEU A 111 -6.06 -16.73 -1.28
C LEU A 111 -6.02 -17.86 -2.32
N LEU A 112 -4.82 -18.32 -2.67
CA LEU A 112 -4.63 -19.41 -3.64
C LEU A 112 -5.16 -20.76 -3.16
N GLU A 113 -5.14 -20.99 -1.84
CA GLU A 113 -5.60 -22.24 -1.22
C GLU A 113 -7.12 -22.29 -1.07
N ARG A 114 -7.77 -21.17 -0.74
CA ARG A 114 -9.17 -21.13 -0.30
C ARG A 114 -10.16 -20.70 -1.39
N LEU A 115 -9.69 -19.97 -2.39
CA LEU A 115 -10.52 -19.48 -3.47
C LEU A 115 -10.45 -20.43 -4.69
N ASP A 116 -11.57 -20.60 -5.34
CA ASP A 116 -11.64 -21.33 -6.61
C ASP A 116 -11.22 -20.46 -7.80
N TYR A 117 -11.25 -21.04 -9.00
CA TYR A 117 -10.83 -20.39 -10.23
C TYR A 117 -11.59 -19.08 -10.50
N TYR A 118 -12.92 -19.08 -10.40
CA TYR A 118 -13.75 -17.92 -10.73
C TYR A 118 -13.67 -16.84 -9.66
N GLU A 119 -13.45 -17.21 -8.41
CA GLU A 119 -13.22 -16.29 -7.30
C GLU A 119 -11.87 -15.58 -7.45
N ILE A 120 -10.81 -16.32 -7.78
CA ILE A 120 -9.49 -15.74 -8.07
C ILE A 120 -9.57 -14.85 -9.31
N GLU A 121 -10.29 -15.25 -10.35
CA GLU A 121 -10.50 -14.44 -11.53
C GLU A 121 -11.19 -13.11 -11.21
N GLY A 122 -12.24 -13.12 -10.38
CA GLY A 122 -12.90 -11.91 -9.90
C GLY A 122 -11.96 -10.97 -9.13
N VAL A 123 -11.13 -11.51 -8.22
CA VAL A 123 -10.13 -10.75 -7.47
C VAL A 123 -9.06 -10.17 -8.39
N LEU A 124 -8.47 -10.98 -9.29
CA LEU A 124 -7.47 -10.49 -10.23
C LEU A 124 -8.04 -9.45 -11.20
N ALA A 125 -9.29 -9.58 -11.62
CA ALA A 125 -9.97 -8.60 -12.46
C ALA A 125 -10.16 -7.26 -11.73
N HIS A 126 -10.48 -7.29 -10.43
CA HIS A 126 -10.58 -6.11 -9.59
C HIS A 126 -9.23 -5.39 -9.48
N GLU A 127 -8.15 -6.13 -9.17
CA GLU A 127 -6.80 -5.58 -9.12
C GLU A 127 -6.34 -5.02 -10.48
N LEU A 128 -6.68 -5.72 -11.56
CA LEU A 128 -6.37 -5.29 -12.92
C LEU A 128 -7.10 -4.00 -13.30
N SER A 129 -8.31 -3.79 -12.76
CA SER A 129 -9.04 -2.53 -12.90
C SER A 129 -8.29 -1.35 -12.27
N HIS A 130 -7.74 -1.50 -11.07
CA HIS A 130 -6.92 -0.47 -10.44
C HIS A 130 -5.65 -0.14 -11.24
N ILE A 131 -5.07 -1.15 -11.90
CA ILE A 131 -3.94 -0.94 -12.81
C ILE A 131 -4.38 -0.11 -14.03
N SER A 132 -5.48 -0.49 -14.68
CA SER A 132 -5.99 0.18 -15.87
C SER A 132 -6.37 1.64 -15.62
N ASN A 133 -6.89 1.93 -14.45
CA ASN A 133 -7.32 3.27 -14.03
C ASN A 133 -6.18 4.13 -13.41
N TYR A 134 -4.95 3.61 -13.35
CA TYR A 134 -3.80 4.27 -12.70
C TYR A 134 -3.97 4.53 -11.20
N ASP A 135 -4.92 3.89 -10.54
CA ASP A 135 -5.12 4.02 -9.08
C ASP A 135 -3.90 3.55 -8.30
N ILE A 136 -3.23 2.50 -8.80
CA ILE A 136 -2.00 1.94 -8.22
C ILE A 136 -0.91 2.99 -8.01
N ARG A 137 -0.78 3.99 -8.91
CA ARG A 137 0.24 5.04 -8.81
C ARG A 137 0.03 5.92 -7.59
N LEU A 138 -1.22 6.32 -7.34
CA LEU A 138 -1.54 7.15 -6.19
C LEU A 138 -1.34 6.37 -4.89
N SER A 139 -1.85 5.14 -4.82
CA SER A 139 -1.71 4.25 -3.67
C SER A 139 -0.24 3.97 -3.34
N ALA A 140 0.58 3.61 -4.33
CA ALA A 140 2.00 3.35 -4.13
C ALA A 140 2.78 4.57 -3.60
N VAL A 141 2.55 5.76 -4.16
CA VAL A 141 3.20 6.99 -3.68
C VAL A 141 2.81 7.28 -2.24
N ILE A 142 1.53 7.16 -1.89
CA ILE A 142 1.05 7.39 -0.53
C ILE A 142 1.61 6.37 0.43
N THR A 143 1.64 5.08 0.06
CA THR A 143 2.25 4.01 0.87
C THR A 143 3.70 4.30 1.22
N VAL A 144 4.51 4.70 0.23
CA VAL A 144 5.92 5.06 0.45
C VAL A 144 6.05 6.26 1.40
N MET A 145 5.20 7.28 1.23
CA MET A 145 5.20 8.46 2.11
C MET A 145 4.84 8.11 3.54
N VAL A 146 3.78 7.33 3.74
CA VAL A 146 3.34 6.89 5.06
C VAL A 146 4.36 5.95 5.70
N GLY A 147 4.92 5.03 4.92
CA GLY A 147 5.98 4.13 5.37
C GLY A 147 7.21 4.88 5.90
N LEU A 148 7.62 5.96 5.21
CA LEU A 148 8.71 6.81 5.68
C LEU A 148 8.39 7.47 7.02
N VAL A 149 7.17 7.99 7.19
CA VAL A 149 6.76 8.62 8.47
C VAL A 149 6.71 7.61 9.60
N VAL A 150 6.16 6.41 9.35
CA VAL A 150 6.14 5.33 10.34
C VAL A 150 7.57 4.95 10.74
N MET A 151 8.46 4.75 9.77
CA MET A 151 9.87 4.43 10.03
C MET A 151 10.57 5.50 10.86
N LEU A 152 10.36 6.79 10.55
CA LEU A 152 10.92 7.90 11.32
C LEU A 152 10.35 7.96 12.73
N SER A 153 9.03 7.73 12.89
CA SER A 153 8.38 7.68 14.20
C SER A 153 8.89 6.53 15.06
N ASP A 154 9.10 5.36 14.48
CA ASP A 154 9.66 4.20 15.16
C ASP A 154 11.11 4.45 15.59
N MET A 155 11.91 5.05 14.73
CA MET A 155 13.29 5.42 15.04
C MET A 155 13.34 6.42 16.19
N PHE A 156 12.44 7.43 16.19
CA PHE A 156 12.28 8.39 17.29
C PHE A 156 11.91 7.68 18.59
N THR A 157 10.87 6.83 18.58
CA THR A 157 10.40 6.13 19.78
C THR A 157 11.48 5.22 20.36
N ARG A 158 12.19 4.48 19.53
CA ARG A 158 13.31 3.63 19.98
C ARG A 158 14.43 4.46 20.58
N SER A 159 14.82 5.55 19.94
CA SER A 159 15.87 6.44 20.44
C SER A 159 15.50 7.05 21.80
N PHE A 160 14.22 7.38 22.01
CA PHE A 160 13.73 7.90 23.28
C PHE A 160 13.75 6.84 24.39
N ILE A 161 13.27 5.61 24.12
CA ILE A 161 13.22 4.51 25.09
C ILE A 161 14.64 4.04 25.49
N TYR A 162 15.56 3.92 24.54
CA TYR A 162 16.93 3.51 24.85
C TYR A 162 17.68 4.53 25.70
N ARG A 163 17.30 5.78 25.66
CA ARG A 163 17.96 6.88 26.35
C ARG A 163 17.55 7.03 27.81
N GLU A 164 16.35 6.67 28.20
CA GLU A 164 15.92 6.66 29.60
C GLU A 164 16.79 5.73 30.46
N ARG A 165 17.57 4.86 29.77
CA ARG A 165 18.54 3.94 30.41
C ARG A 165 19.97 4.47 30.57
N ASP A 166 20.35 5.55 29.87
CA ASP A 166 21.73 6.06 29.83
C ASP A 166 21.76 7.56 30.16
N ASN A 167 21.86 7.88 31.45
CA ASN A 167 21.56 9.18 32.05
C ASN A 167 22.67 10.26 31.84
N ASP A 168 23.72 10.05 31.00
CA ASP A 168 24.95 10.83 31.11
C ASP A 168 25.46 11.54 29.82
N ARG A 169 24.65 11.77 28.80
CA ARG A 169 25.14 12.53 27.63
C ARG A 169 24.16 13.58 27.13
N GLU A 170 24.37 14.84 27.53
CA GLU A 170 23.94 16.01 26.74
C GLU A 170 24.65 15.97 25.38
N SER A 171 23.95 15.58 24.31
CA SER A 171 24.52 15.62 22.96
C SER A 171 23.53 16.25 22.00
N ASN A 172 24.06 16.87 20.93
CA ASN A 172 23.29 17.45 19.81
C ASN A 172 22.28 16.46 19.20
N GLY A 173 22.44 15.14 19.41
CA GLY A 173 21.47 14.10 19.04
C GLY A 173 20.09 14.30 19.65
N ASN A 174 19.98 15.03 20.79
CA ASN A 174 18.70 15.33 21.45
C ASN A 174 17.84 16.28 20.65
N ALA A 175 18.42 17.32 20.13
CA ALA A 175 17.73 18.33 19.34
C ALA A 175 17.22 17.72 18.03
N ILE A 176 18.01 16.86 17.39
CA ILE A 176 17.62 16.17 16.14
C ILE A 176 16.40 15.27 16.38
N ILE A 177 16.45 14.44 17.41
CA ILE A 177 15.37 13.51 17.76
C ILE A 177 14.08 14.29 18.08
N MET A 178 14.17 15.36 18.85
CA MET A 178 13.03 16.19 19.22
C MET A 178 12.40 16.89 18.01
N VAL A 179 13.22 17.39 17.08
CA VAL A 179 12.76 18.03 15.85
C VAL A 179 12.09 17.02 14.91
N VAL A 180 12.69 15.84 14.72
CA VAL A 180 12.08 14.78 13.89
C VAL A 180 10.75 14.33 14.48
N GLY A 181 10.65 14.15 15.81
CA GLY A 181 9.40 13.81 16.48
C GLY A 181 8.31 14.88 16.31
N LEU A 182 8.68 16.16 16.44
CA LEU A 182 7.75 17.28 16.22
C LEU A 182 7.26 17.34 14.77
N ILE A 183 8.15 17.13 13.81
CA ILE A 183 7.80 17.07 12.38
C ILE A 183 6.84 15.90 12.13
N CYS A 184 7.10 14.71 12.66
CA CYS A 184 6.21 13.55 12.54
C CYS A 184 4.84 13.82 13.15
N LEU A 185 4.77 14.48 14.31
CA LEU A 185 3.52 14.85 14.98
C LEU A 185 2.67 15.80 14.11
N ILE A 186 3.30 16.85 13.55
CA ILE A 186 2.62 17.83 12.68
C ILE A 186 2.17 17.20 11.37
N LEU A 187 2.94 16.27 10.81
CA LEU A 187 2.66 15.63 9.53
C LEU A 187 1.66 14.48 9.64
N SER A 188 1.53 13.85 10.80
CA SER A 188 0.62 12.71 11.03
C SER A 188 -0.82 12.98 10.53
N PRO A 189 -1.51 14.10 10.86
CA PRO A 189 -2.84 14.37 10.36
C PRO A 189 -2.88 14.61 8.85
N ILE A 190 -1.81 15.13 8.26
CA ILE A 190 -1.70 15.32 6.80
C ILE A 190 -1.65 13.96 6.11
N PHE A 191 -0.87 13.02 6.64
CA PHE A 191 -0.78 11.67 6.10
C PHE A 191 -2.07 10.88 6.26
N ALA A 192 -2.74 10.99 7.41
CA ALA A 192 -4.07 10.42 7.60
C ALA A 192 -5.06 10.93 6.53
N LYS A 193 -4.99 12.23 6.21
CA LYS A 193 -5.82 12.82 5.14
C LYS A 193 -5.43 12.33 3.75
N LEU A 194 -4.14 12.17 3.46
CA LEU A 194 -3.65 11.63 2.19
C LEU A 194 -4.06 10.16 2.01
N LEU A 195 -3.98 9.34 3.06
CA LEU A 195 -4.49 7.96 3.05
C LEU A 195 -5.99 7.95 2.74
N GLN A 196 -6.77 8.81 3.38
CA GLN A 196 -8.20 8.93 3.12
C GLN A 196 -8.50 9.34 1.66
N LEU A 197 -7.64 10.14 1.03
CA LEU A 197 -7.75 10.51 -0.38
C LEU A 197 -7.31 9.39 -1.34
N ALA A 198 -6.38 8.53 -0.93
CA ALA A 198 -5.96 7.37 -1.72
C ALA A 198 -7.10 6.37 -1.88
N VAL A 199 -7.89 6.21 -0.82
CA VAL A 199 -9.03 5.31 -0.81
C VAL A 199 -10.31 6.10 -1.10
N SER A 200 -10.82 5.95 -2.29
CA SER A 200 -12.11 6.52 -2.68
C SER A 200 -13.13 5.41 -2.86
N ARG A 201 -14.19 5.40 -2.06
CA ARG A 201 -15.31 4.44 -2.20
C ARG A 201 -15.83 4.36 -3.64
N ARG A 202 -15.86 5.50 -4.34
CA ARG A 202 -16.27 5.54 -5.74
C ARG A 202 -15.33 4.76 -6.66
N ARG A 203 -14.02 4.75 -6.37
CA ARG A 203 -13.04 3.96 -7.15
C ARG A 203 -13.19 2.48 -6.91
N GLU A 204 -13.51 2.07 -5.68
CA GLU A 204 -13.80 0.66 -5.36
C GLU A 204 -15.02 0.15 -6.13
N TYR A 205 -16.13 0.89 -6.11
CA TYR A 205 -17.31 0.52 -6.91
C TYR A 205 -17.04 0.52 -8.42
N LEU A 206 -16.19 1.43 -8.91
CA LEU A 206 -15.78 1.44 -10.31
C LEU A 206 -14.90 0.22 -10.63
N ALA A 207 -13.99 -0.16 -9.73
CA ALA A 207 -13.16 -1.34 -9.88
C ALA A 207 -13.98 -2.62 -9.87
N ASP A 208 -14.97 -2.73 -8.97
CA ASP A 208 -15.91 -3.84 -8.94
C ASP A 208 -16.71 -3.96 -10.25
N ALA A 209 -17.26 -2.86 -10.74
CA ALA A 209 -18.00 -2.83 -12.01
C ALA A 209 -17.12 -3.18 -13.21
N THR A 210 -15.87 -2.68 -13.22
CA THR A 210 -14.91 -2.98 -14.29
C THR A 210 -14.47 -4.45 -14.24
N ALA A 211 -14.28 -5.02 -13.04
CA ALA A 211 -13.99 -6.44 -12.87
C ALA A 211 -15.12 -7.31 -13.49
N VAL A 212 -16.37 -6.93 -13.25
CA VAL A 212 -17.52 -7.61 -13.88
C VAL A 212 -17.51 -7.44 -15.40
N GLN A 213 -17.09 -6.30 -15.93
CA GLN A 213 -16.94 -6.12 -17.39
C GLN A 213 -15.89 -7.06 -17.98
N PHE A 214 -14.77 -7.28 -17.27
CA PHE A 214 -13.68 -8.15 -17.73
C PHE A 214 -14.07 -9.62 -17.66
N THR A 215 -14.69 -10.06 -16.57
CA THR A 215 -15.02 -11.47 -16.31
C THR A 215 -16.38 -11.91 -16.87
N ARG A 216 -17.30 -10.96 -17.06
CA ARG A 216 -18.73 -11.24 -17.32
C ARG A 216 -19.39 -12.13 -16.26
N ASN A 217 -18.80 -12.18 -15.07
CA ASN A 217 -19.24 -13.03 -13.98
C ASN A 217 -19.15 -12.28 -12.62
N PRO A 218 -20.22 -11.59 -12.19
CA PRO A 218 -20.25 -10.92 -10.89
C PRO A 218 -20.19 -11.90 -9.71
N GLU A 219 -20.71 -13.14 -9.87
CA GLU A 219 -20.78 -14.12 -8.78
C GLU A 219 -19.38 -14.53 -8.27
N GLY A 220 -18.38 -14.61 -9.17
CA GLY A 220 -17.01 -14.94 -8.78
C GLY A 220 -16.46 -13.92 -7.77
N LEU A 221 -16.60 -12.62 -8.08
CA LEU A 221 -16.13 -11.56 -7.15
C LEU A 221 -16.99 -11.49 -5.88
N ILE A 222 -18.31 -11.67 -5.97
CA ILE A 222 -19.21 -11.71 -4.82
C ILE A 222 -18.78 -12.82 -3.85
N SER A 223 -18.64 -14.05 -4.34
CA SER A 223 -18.23 -15.20 -3.53
C SER A 223 -16.84 -15.00 -2.94
N ALA A 224 -15.89 -14.44 -3.71
CA ALA A 224 -14.57 -14.09 -3.20
C ALA A 224 -14.64 -13.11 -2.01
N LEU A 225 -15.40 -12.02 -2.15
CA LEU A 225 -15.56 -11.03 -1.09
C LEU A 225 -16.23 -11.62 0.16
N GLU A 226 -17.23 -12.48 -0.01
CA GLU A 226 -17.87 -13.18 1.11
C GLU A 226 -16.86 -14.07 1.86
N LYS A 227 -16.07 -14.87 1.15
CA LYS A 227 -15.05 -15.75 1.77
C LYS A 227 -13.93 -14.96 2.44
N ILE A 228 -13.41 -13.91 1.79
CA ILE A 228 -12.32 -13.09 2.33
C ILE A 228 -12.79 -12.36 3.59
N SER A 229 -13.99 -11.78 3.58
CA SER A 229 -14.51 -11.04 4.74
C SER A 229 -14.89 -11.93 5.92
N ALA A 230 -15.29 -13.17 5.65
CA ALA A 230 -15.64 -14.16 6.70
C ALA A 230 -14.40 -14.81 7.34
N ASP A 231 -13.21 -14.66 6.73
CA ASP A 231 -12.01 -15.32 7.25
C ASP A 231 -11.62 -14.79 8.64
N PRO A 232 -11.32 -15.67 9.62
CA PRO A 232 -11.01 -15.28 10.98
C PRO A 232 -9.60 -14.72 11.18
N ASN A 233 -8.70 -14.91 10.24
CA ASN A 233 -7.30 -14.50 10.39
C ASN A 233 -7.11 -13.00 10.14
N GLU A 234 -6.08 -12.42 10.75
CA GLU A 234 -5.59 -11.08 10.44
C GLU A 234 -4.33 -11.21 9.57
N LEU A 235 -4.11 -10.24 8.69
CA LEU A 235 -2.94 -10.23 7.84
C LEU A 235 -1.70 -9.82 8.66
N SER A 236 -0.81 -10.78 8.91
CA SER A 236 0.38 -10.57 9.73
C SER A 236 1.45 -9.73 9.03
N THR A 237 1.44 -9.73 7.71
CA THR A 237 2.42 -9.02 6.87
C THR A 237 2.02 -7.59 6.54
N ALA A 238 0.73 -7.22 6.71
CA ALA A 238 0.27 -5.87 6.45
C ALA A 238 0.74 -4.88 7.53
N SER A 239 1.09 -3.69 7.10
CA SER A 239 1.35 -2.53 7.95
C SER A 239 0.24 -1.49 7.81
N ASN A 240 0.15 -0.55 8.75
CA ASN A 240 -0.76 0.59 8.63
C ASN A 240 -0.53 1.42 7.34
N ALA A 241 0.67 1.37 6.78
CA ALA A 241 0.99 2.05 5.53
C ALA A 241 0.47 1.31 4.30
N THR A 242 0.35 -0.03 4.34
CA THR A 242 -0.04 -0.88 3.21
C THR A 242 -1.49 -1.36 3.28
N ALA A 243 -2.12 -1.27 4.46
CA ALA A 243 -3.46 -1.79 4.70
C ALA A 243 -4.52 -1.33 3.68
N HIS A 244 -4.44 -0.08 3.23
CA HIS A 244 -5.37 0.51 2.29
C HIS A 244 -5.25 -0.01 0.84
N MET A 245 -4.23 -0.80 0.55
CA MET A 245 -3.99 -1.35 -0.80
C MET A 245 -4.69 -2.69 -1.01
N TYR A 246 -5.01 -3.41 0.06
CA TYR A 246 -5.60 -4.74 -0.01
C TYR A 246 -7.07 -4.68 -0.42
N ILE A 247 -7.57 -5.68 -1.13
CA ILE A 247 -8.97 -5.77 -1.59
C ILE A 247 -9.98 -5.79 -0.43
N SER A 248 -9.55 -6.25 0.75
CA SER A 248 -10.35 -6.29 1.98
C SER A 248 -9.52 -5.84 3.16
N GLU A 249 -10.19 -5.30 4.20
CA GLU A 249 -9.56 -4.80 5.41
C GLU A 249 -8.66 -5.87 6.07
N PRO A 250 -7.33 -5.65 6.20
CA PRO A 250 -6.41 -6.65 6.72
C PRO A 250 -6.47 -6.82 8.24
N PHE A 251 -7.09 -5.87 8.97
CA PHE A 251 -7.15 -5.86 10.42
C PHE A 251 -8.59 -5.96 10.92
N ARG A 252 -8.86 -6.92 11.83
CA ARG A 252 -10.19 -7.17 12.38
C ARG A 252 -10.67 -6.16 13.42
N LYS A 253 -9.79 -5.36 14.00
CA LYS A 253 -10.21 -4.36 14.98
C LYS A 253 -11.21 -3.43 14.31
N LYS A 254 -12.44 -3.39 14.83
CA LYS A 254 -13.44 -2.35 14.55
C LYS A 254 -12.82 -0.99 14.86
N THR A 255 -11.95 -0.53 13.99
CA THR A 255 -11.65 0.88 13.91
C THR A 255 -12.94 1.55 13.54
N SER A 256 -13.30 2.59 14.27
CA SER A 256 -14.50 3.38 13.99
C SER A 256 -14.62 3.57 12.47
N SER A 257 -15.81 3.52 11.92
CA SER A 257 -16.14 3.63 10.48
C SER A 257 -15.48 4.82 9.75
N TRP A 258 -14.88 5.73 10.51
CA TRP A 258 -14.13 6.90 10.03
C TRP A 258 -12.73 6.57 9.50
N PHE A 259 -12.16 5.42 9.86
CA PHE A 259 -10.83 4.98 9.43
C PHE A 259 -10.88 3.75 8.52
N SER A 260 -12.07 3.24 8.20
CA SER A 260 -12.22 2.17 7.21
C SER A 260 -11.80 2.68 5.84
N THR A 261 -10.86 1.99 5.24
CA THR A 261 -10.26 2.34 3.94
C THR A 261 -11.12 1.89 2.76
N HIS A 262 -11.99 0.90 2.96
CA HIS A 262 -12.90 0.40 1.92
C HIS A 262 -14.37 0.62 2.27
N PRO A 263 -15.28 0.61 1.26
CA PRO A 263 -16.71 0.48 1.52
C PRO A 263 -17.00 -0.81 2.30
N PRO A 264 -18.07 -0.86 3.09
CA PRO A 264 -18.53 -2.11 3.68
C PRO A 264 -18.68 -3.19 2.61
N VAL A 265 -18.27 -4.43 2.94
CA VAL A 265 -18.30 -5.54 1.98
C VAL A 265 -19.75 -5.82 1.56
N GLU A 266 -20.69 -5.66 2.47
CA GLU A 266 -22.12 -5.81 2.22
C GLU A 266 -22.61 -4.85 1.14
N ASP A 267 -22.18 -3.58 1.20
CA ASP A 267 -22.55 -2.54 0.22
C ASP A 267 -21.95 -2.86 -1.16
N ARG A 268 -20.71 -3.38 -1.21
CA ARG A 268 -20.07 -3.81 -2.46
C ARG A 268 -20.82 -4.99 -3.09
N ILE A 269 -21.17 -6.00 -2.28
CA ILE A 269 -21.93 -7.17 -2.73
C ILE A 269 -23.29 -6.77 -3.25
N GLU A 270 -23.99 -5.86 -2.56
CA GLU A 270 -25.29 -5.35 -3.01
C GLU A 270 -25.17 -4.61 -4.36
N ALA A 271 -24.15 -3.75 -4.50
CA ALA A 271 -23.87 -3.06 -5.76
C ALA A 271 -23.57 -4.04 -6.91
N LEU A 272 -22.77 -5.09 -6.66
CA LEU A 272 -22.45 -6.13 -7.65
C LEU A 272 -23.68 -6.92 -8.07
N LYS A 273 -24.59 -7.27 -7.13
CA LYS A 273 -25.86 -7.95 -7.42
C LYS A 273 -26.78 -7.11 -8.33
N ASN A 274 -26.69 -5.80 -8.26
CA ASN A 274 -27.45 -4.88 -9.09
C ASN A 274 -26.86 -4.64 -10.49
N LEU A 275 -25.66 -5.18 -10.79
CA LEU A 275 -25.02 -5.12 -12.11
C LEU A 275 -25.45 -6.28 -13.06
N LYS A 276 -26.37 -7.14 -12.63
CA LYS A 276 -26.88 -8.29 -13.40
C LYS A 276 -27.80 -7.86 -14.54
#